data_2fc11da7e93e32f07917b7327f7e6355
#
_entry.id   2fc11da7e93e32f07917b7327f7e6355
#
_cell.length_a   1.000
_cell.length_b   1.000
_cell.length_c   1.000
_cell.angle_alpha   90.00
_cell.angle_beta   90.00
_cell.angle_gamma   90.00
#
_symmetry.space_group_name_H-M   'P 1'
#
loop_
_entity.id
_entity.type
_entity.pdbx_description
1 polymer ?
#
loop_
_entity_poly.entity_id
_entity_poly.type
_entity_poly.pdbx_seq_one_letter_code
_entity_poly.pdbx_strand_id
1 'polypeptide(L)'
;MAATAILAKFIGKASNSTVSLYLFNQQRGMHSRNKKAMEYIAKGWSALKEVDRVVDYCELKDRRLFPLLRTAKENFELALEADNTNTHARYWLSRVHMKYHVPGANPAVGAALLIEAAEMGDPEAQYALGCQLRIENDYVQSDQQAFYYLEKAVDQLHPGALYLLGAVYLTGDCVKKDIASALWCFHRASEKGHAGAAIAYGSLLLKGVEIPESLTKFSVKRGSAARKLGKSKESIAINPVELAREKFQIAAKAGYDLGFRWLARLEEEEKRLLTEECSE
;
A
#
# COMPACT_ATOMS: atom_id res chain seq x y z
N MET A 1 21.55 -14.14 9.19
CA MET A 1 22.32 -13.02 9.81
C MET A 1 22.40 -11.76 8.94
N ALA A 2 22.43 -11.85 7.61
CA ALA A 2 22.46 -10.65 6.75
C ALA A 2 21.12 -9.87 6.74
N ALA A 3 19.97 -10.55 6.77
CA ALA A 3 18.64 -9.93 6.78
C ALA A 3 18.38 -9.08 8.03
N THR A 4 18.86 -9.52 9.20
CA THR A 4 18.74 -8.78 10.46
C THR A 4 19.58 -7.49 10.48
N ALA A 5 20.72 -7.48 9.81
CA ALA A 5 21.59 -6.29 9.73
C ALA A 5 21.00 -5.22 8.78
N ILE A 6 20.28 -5.63 7.75
CA ILE A 6 19.64 -4.73 6.78
C ILE A 6 18.44 -4.04 7.42
N LEU A 7 17.58 -4.79 8.12
CA LEU A 7 16.41 -4.26 8.82
C LEU A 7 16.77 -3.33 9.99
N ALA A 8 17.86 -3.61 10.72
CA ALA A 8 18.35 -2.72 11.77
C ALA A 8 18.80 -1.34 11.23
N LYS A 9 19.26 -1.26 9.98
CA LYS A 9 19.57 0.01 9.31
C LYS A 9 18.35 0.89 9.03
N PHE A 10 17.18 0.29 8.86
CA PHE A 10 15.93 1.04 8.65
C PHE A 10 15.44 1.75 9.92
N ILE A 11 15.57 1.10 11.07
CA ILE A 11 15.11 1.66 12.35
C ILE A 11 16.01 2.82 12.82
N GLY A 12 17.30 2.78 12.50
CA GLY A 12 18.27 3.80 12.91
C GLY A 12 18.30 5.07 12.05
N LYS A 13 17.71 5.08 10.85
CA LYS A 13 17.75 6.21 9.90
C LYS A 13 16.49 7.07 9.84
N ALA A 14 15.48 6.82 10.66
CA ALA A 14 14.30 7.67 10.76
C ALA A 14 14.54 8.98 11.53
N SER A 15 15.68 9.64 11.34
CA SER A 15 15.90 11.02 11.76
C SER A 15 15.29 11.99 10.72
N ASN A 16 14.38 12.67 11.14
CA ASN A 16 13.16 13.33 10.70
C ASN A 16 13.26 14.47 9.67
N SER A 17 14.38 14.92 9.17
CA SER A 17 14.41 16.07 8.25
C SER A 17 14.89 15.75 6.82
N THR A 18 15.80 14.82 6.67
CA THR A 18 16.35 14.44 5.37
C THR A 18 15.42 13.54 4.57
N VAL A 19 14.61 12.69 5.25
CA VAL A 19 13.65 11.80 4.60
C VAL A 19 12.52 12.59 3.94
N SER A 20 12.06 13.68 4.55
CA SER A 20 10.99 14.53 3.99
C SER A 20 11.43 15.26 2.71
N LEU A 21 12.68 15.72 2.64
CA LEU A 21 13.24 16.38 1.45
C LEU A 21 13.55 15.38 0.33
N TYR A 22 14.00 14.17 0.70
CA TYR A 22 14.26 13.09 -0.26
C TYR A 22 12.97 12.59 -0.92
N LEU A 23 11.91 12.41 -0.14
CA LEU A 23 10.58 12.02 -0.62
C LEU A 23 9.95 13.10 -1.51
N PHE A 24 10.14 14.38 -1.17
CA PHE A 24 9.63 15.49 -1.97
C PHE A 24 10.34 15.62 -3.33
N ASN A 25 11.62 15.29 -3.38
CA ASN A 25 12.39 15.30 -4.64
C ASN A 25 12.12 14.04 -5.49
N GLN A 26 11.88 12.86 -4.89
CA GLN A 26 11.51 11.66 -5.64
C GLN A 26 10.10 11.75 -6.22
N GLN A 27 9.13 12.29 -5.49
CA GLN A 27 7.78 12.53 -6.05
C GLN A 27 7.80 13.50 -7.24
N ARG A 28 8.75 14.41 -7.32
CA ARG A 28 8.96 15.28 -8.50
C ARG A 28 9.50 14.55 -9.72
N GLY A 29 10.22 13.44 -9.53
CA GLY A 29 10.80 12.63 -10.63
C GLY A 29 9.81 11.64 -11.27
N MET A 30 8.75 11.24 -10.55
CA MET A 30 7.80 10.22 -11.00
C MET A 30 6.72 10.74 -11.96
N HIS A 31 6.52 12.04 -12.07
CA HIS A 31 5.58 12.60 -13.04
C HIS A 31 6.34 13.02 -14.29
N SER A 32 6.16 12.26 -15.35
CA SER A 32 6.56 12.68 -16.69
C SER A 32 6.04 14.10 -16.96
N ARG A 33 6.94 15.00 -17.36
CA ARG A 33 6.55 16.36 -17.81
C ARG A 33 5.89 16.33 -19.18
N ASN A 34 5.88 15.18 -19.84
CA ASN A 34 5.31 15.04 -21.16
C ASN A 34 3.78 14.89 -21.05
N LYS A 35 3.07 16.01 -21.32
CA LYS A 35 1.61 16.05 -21.27
C LYS A 35 0.95 15.02 -22.18
N LYS A 36 1.54 14.75 -23.35
CA LYS A 36 1.01 13.80 -24.32
C LYS A 36 1.07 12.36 -23.77
N ALA A 37 2.18 11.99 -23.12
CA ALA A 37 2.29 10.70 -22.44
C ALA A 37 1.24 10.55 -21.34
N MET A 38 1.03 11.59 -20.52
CA MET A 38 0.02 11.58 -19.46
C MET A 38 -1.42 11.46 -19.98
N GLU A 39 -1.73 12.07 -21.13
CA GLU A 39 -3.04 11.91 -21.78
C GLU A 39 -3.28 10.47 -22.24
N TYR A 40 -2.27 9.83 -22.81
CA TYR A 40 -2.35 8.40 -23.20
C TYR A 40 -2.50 7.50 -21.98
N ILE A 41 -1.73 7.73 -20.90
CA ILE A 41 -1.88 6.99 -19.66
C ILE A 41 -3.30 7.11 -19.09
N ALA A 42 -3.87 8.31 -19.09
CA ALA A 42 -5.23 8.55 -18.61
C ALA A 42 -6.27 7.78 -19.43
N LYS A 43 -6.11 7.73 -20.77
CA LYS A 43 -6.98 6.95 -21.65
C LYS A 43 -6.84 5.44 -21.41
N GLY A 44 -5.61 4.94 -21.30
CA GLY A 44 -5.35 3.53 -20.96
C GLY A 44 -5.97 3.14 -19.62
N TRP A 45 -5.84 4.00 -18.61
CA TRP A 45 -6.45 3.81 -17.29
C TRP A 45 -7.98 3.83 -17.32
N SER A 46 -8.57 4.73 -18.09
CA SER A 46 -10.02 4.79 -18.27
C SER A 46 -10.57 3.49 -18.86
N ALA A 47 -9.87 2.94 -19.86
CA ALA A 47 -10.21 1.65 -20.46
C ALA A 47 -10.10 0.49 -19.45
N LEU A 48 -9.04 0.44 -18.64
CA LEU A 48 -8.89 -0.60 -17.61
C LEU A 48 -9.94 -0.49 -16.50
N LYS A 49 -10.33 0.72 -16.08
CA LYS A 49 -11.42 0.91 -15.11
C LYS A 49 -12.74 0.38 -15.64
N GLU A 50 -13.01 0.56 -16.92
CA GLU A 50 -14.21 -0.02 -17.52
C GLU A 50 -14.13 -1.55 -17.61
N VAL A 51 -12.96 -2.11 -17.86
CA VAL A 51 -12.75 -3.57 -17.75
C VAL A 51 -13.01 -4.06 -16.34
N ASP A 52 -12.47 -3.40 -15.31
CA ASP A 52 -12.68 -3.80 -13.91
C ASP A 52 -14.17 -3.73 -13.51
N ARG A 53 -14.90 -2.75 -14.04
CA ARG A 53 -16.33 -2.62 -13.80
C ARG A 53 -17.17 -3.73 -14.45
N VAL A 54 -16.75 -4.25 -15.60
CA VAL A 54 -17.47 -5.27 -16.35
C VAL A 54 -17.05 -6.68 -15.91
N VAL A 55 -15.83 -6.85 -15.40
CA VAL A 55 -15.27 -8.14 -14.96
C VAL A 55 -16.10 -8.83 -13.87
N ASP A 56 -16.77 -8.06 -13.00
CA ASP A 56 -17.66 -8.62 -11.97
C ASP A 56 -18.84 -9.41 -12.57
N TYR A 57 -19.15 -9.21 -13.84
CA TYR A 57 -20.27 -9.82 -14.58
C TYR A 57 -19.83 -10.76 -15.71
N CYS A 58 -18.54 -10.93 -15.95
CA CYS A 58 -18.02 -11.77 -17.03
C CYS A 58 -16.61 -12.29 -16.71
N GLU A 59 -16.21 -13.37 -17.39
CA GLU A 59 -14.85 -13.90 -17.26
C GLU A 59 -13.82 -12.98 -17.95
N LEU A 60 -12.58 -12.95 -17.44
CA LEU A 60 -11.44 -12.19 -18.02
C LEU A 60 -11.15 -12.57 -19.49
N LYS A 61 -11.61 -13.74 -19.95
CA LYS A 61 -11.48 -14.21 -21.34
C LYS A 61 -12.64 -13.77 -22.26
N ASP A 62 -13.61 -13.01 -21.74
CA ASP A 62 -14.78 -12.58 -22.52
C ASP A 62 -14.32 -11.68 -23.69
N ARG A 63 -14.77 -12.03 -24.89
CA ARG A 63 -14.46 -11.28 -26.12
C ARG A 63 -14.95 -9.83 -26.08
N ARG A 64 -15.95 -9.54 -25.27
CA ARG A 64 -16.49 -8.17 -25.05
C ARG A 64 -15.45 -7.24 -24.42
N LEU A 65 -14.51 -7.78 -23.64
CA LEU A 65 -13.42 -7.02 -23.02
C LEU A 65 -12.27 -6.71 -23.99
N PHE A 66 -12.11 -7.47 -25.09
CA PHE A 66 -11.01 -7.32 -26.03
C PHE A 66 -10.82 -5.90 -26.61
N PRO A 67 -11.88 -5.18 -27.02
CA PRO A 67 -11.71 -3.81 -27.50
C PRO A 67 -11.14 -2.87 -26.42
N LEU A 68 -11.65 -2.95 -25.19
CA LEU A 68 -11.17 -2.13 -24.07
C LEU A 68 -9.72 -2.45 -23.70
N LEU A 69 -9.40 -3.74 -23.62
CA LEU A 69 -8.04 -4.21 -23.33
C LEU A 69 -7.04 -3.84 -24.42
N ARG A 70 -7.46 -3.91 -25.69
CA ARG A 70 -6.65 -3.45 -26.81
C ARG A 70 -6.42 -1.95 -26.75
N THR A 71 -7.48 -1.17 -26.48
CA THR A 71 -7.36 0.29 -26.29
C THR A 71 -6.43 0.64 -25.15
N ALA A 72 -6.50 -0.08 -24.01
CA ALA A 72 -5.58 0.13 -22.89
C ALA A 72 -4.12 -0.15 -23.31
N LYS A 73 -3.87 -1.29 -23.97
CA LYS A 73 -2.53 -1.66 -24.44
C LYS A 73 -1.95 -0.61 -25.39
N GLU A 74 -2.68 -0.27 -26.44
CA GLU A 74 -2.26 0.73 -27.43
C GLU A 74 -1.94 2.09 -26.81
N ASN A 75 -2.77 2.55 -25.87
CA ASN A 75 -2.51 3.82 -25.20
C ASN A 75 -1.28 3.78 -24.29
N PHE A 76 -0.99 2.68 -23.60
CA PHE A 76 0.25 2.57 -22.82
C PHE A 76 1.49 2.45 -23.73
N GLU A 77 1.38 1.79 -24.88
CA GLU A 77 2.44 1.75 -25.91
C GLU A 77 2.72 3.17 -26.44
N LEU A 78 1.68 3.92 -26.84
CA LEU A 78 1.79 5.31 -27.29
C LEU A 78 2.35 6.24 -26.18
N ALA A 79 2.04 5.96 -24.93
CA ALA A 79 2.62 6.70 -23.81
C ALA A 79 4.14 6.49 -23.71
N LEU A 80 4.62 5.26 -23.90
CA LEU A 80 6.05 4.94 -23.93
C LEU A 80 6.75 5.45 -25.19
N GLU A 81 6.09 5.48 -26.34
CA GLU A 81 6.60 6.15 -27.55
C GLU A 81 6.78 7.65 -27.32
N ALA A 82 5.84 8.28 -26.61
CA ALA A 82 5.93 9.71 -26.30
C ALA A 82 6.97 10.01 -25.21
N ASP A 83 7.16 9.11 -24.27
CA ASP A 83 8.10 9.23 -23.14
C ASP A 83 8.54 7.85 -22.65
N ASN A 84 9.63 7.33 -23.17
CA ASN A 84 10.18 6.03 -22.81
C ASN A 84 10.71 5.97 -21.36
N THR A 85 10.87 7.11 -20.69
CA THR A 85 11.29 7.16 -19.28
C THR A 85 10.14 7.04 -18.30
N ASN A 86 8.90 6.94 -18.80
CA ASN A 86 7.72 6.86 -17.96
C ASN A 86 7.56 5.46 -17.34
N THR A 87 7.99 5.33 -16.10
CA THR A 87 7.94 4.06 -15.36
C THR A 87 6.53 3.57 -15.11
N HIS A 88 5.59 4.50 -14.90
CA HIS A 88 4.19 4.17 -14.63
C HIS A 88 3.49 3.56 -15.86
N ALA A 89 3.70 4.14 -17.06
CA ALA A 89 3.18 3.55 -18.30
C ALA A 89 3.77 2.15 -18.53
N ARG A 90 5.07 1.98 -18.26
CA ARG A 90 5.78 0.69 -18.38
C ARG A 90 5.20 -0.36 -17.43
N TYR A 91 4.95 0.00 -16.18
CA TYR A 91 4.30 -0.88 -15.20
C TYR A 91 2.90 -1.31 -15.65
N TRP A 92 2.07 -0.36 -16.10
CA TRP A 92 0.71 -0.70 -16.54
C TRP A 92 0.70 -1.54 -17.81
N LEU A 93 1.60 -1.28 -18.75
CA LEU A 93 1.75 -2.13 -19.94
C LEU A 93 2.18 -3.55 -19.54
N SER A 94 3.11 -3.70 -18.58
CA SER A 94 3.49 -5.02 -18.06
C SER A 94 2.28 -5.77 -17.50
N ARG A 95 1.43 -5.11 -16.73
CA ARG A 95 0.19 -5.72 -16.20
C ARG A 95 -0.78 -6.15 -17.28
N VAL A 96 -0.93 -5.35 -18.34
CA VAL A 96 -1.77 -5.71 -19.49
C VAL A 96 -1.26 -6.98 -20.16
N HIS A 97 0.05 -7.13 -20.29
CA HIS A 97 0.66 -8.32 -20.88
C HIS A 97 0.57 -9.58 -19.99
N MET A 98 0.60 -9.42 -18.66
CA MET A 98 0.69 -10.53 -17.71
C MET A 98 -0.67 -10.96 -17.15
N LYS A 99 -1.51 -9.99 -16.80
CA LYS A 99 -2.76 -10.24 -16.05
C LYS A 99 -3.96 -10.46 -16.96
N TYR A 100 -4.01 -9.75 -18.09
CA TYR A 100 -5.17 -9.76 -18.95
C TYR A 100 -4.96 -10.61 -20.20
N HIS A 101 -5.97 -11.33 -20.62
CA HIS A 101 -5.94 -12.15 -21.84
C HIS A 101 -6.16 -11.28 -23.10
N VAL A 102 -5.27 -10.34 -23.33
CA VAL A 102 -5.31 -9.48 -24.53
C VAL A 102 -4.81 -10.23 -25.75
N PRO A 103 -5.49 -10.19 -26.89
CA PRO A 103 -4.95 -10.74 -28.11
C PRO A 103 -3.59 -10.10 -28.46
N GLY A 104 -2.56 -10.94 -28.63
CA GLY A 104 -1.18 -10.49 -28.85
C GLY A 104 -0.43 -10.06 -27.58
N ALA A 105 -0.96 -10.33 -26.40
CA ALA A 105 -0.20 -10.20 -25.16
C ALA A 105 0.85 -11.30 -25.05
N ASN A 106 2.01 -10.94 -24.53
CA ASN A 106 3.12 -11.86 -24.28
C ASN A 106 3.58 -11.72 -22.84
N PRO A 107 3.38 -12.74 -21.98
CA PRO A 107 3.81 -12.69 -20.58
C PRO A 107 5.31 -12.45 -20.39
N ALA A 108 6.16 -12.94 -21.29
CA ALA A 108 7.61 -12.70 -21.21
C ALA A 108 7.95 -11.21 -21.43
N VAL A 109 7.26 -10.55 -22.37
CA VAL A 109 7.38 -9.09 -22.56
C VAL A 109 6.88 -8.36 -21.32
N GLY A 110 5.76 -8.81 -20.75
CA GLY A 110 5.21 -8.25 -19.52
C GLY A 110 6.19 -8.35 -18.35
N ALA A 111 6.84 -9.51 -18.17
CA ALA A 111 7.85 -9.71 -17.13
C ALA A 111 9.08 -8.80 -17.34
N ALA A 112 9.58 -8.68 -18.56
CA ALA A 112 10.69 -7.77 -18.88
C ALA A 112 10.34 -6.32 -18.55
N LEU A 113 9.17 -5.84 -18.96
CA LEU A 113 8.69 -4.48 -18.66
C LEU A 113 8.52 -4.23 -17.16
N LEU A 114 8.09 -5.25 -16.40
CA LEU A 114 7.96 -5.15 -14.95
C LEU A 114 9.34 -4.97 -14.29
N ILE A 115 10.31 -5.76 -14.69
CA ILE A 115 11.69 -5.68 -14.19
C ILE A 115 12.26 -4.29 -14.51
N GLU A 116 12.16 -3.84 -15.76
CA GLU A 116 12.63 -2.50 -16.15
C GLU A 116 11.97 -1.39 -15.34
N ALA A 117 10.65 -1.43 -15.14
CA ALA A 117 9.95 -0.43 -14.35
C ALA A 117 10.42 -0.43 -12.88
N ALA A 118 10.65 -1.61 -12.29
CA ALA A 118 11.15 -1.75 -10.93
C ALA A 118 12.59 -1.23 -10.78
N GLU A 119 13.46 -1.49 -11.74
CA GLU A 119 14.84 -0.98 -11.79
C GLU A 119 14.89 0.53 -11.97
N MET A 120 13.99 1.09 -12.77
CA MET A 120 13.81 2.54 -12.93
C MET A 120 13.21 3.22 -11.70
N GLY A 121 12.79 2.46 -10.69
CA GLY A 121 12.36 2.96 -9.39
C GLY A 121 10.87 3.13 -9.21
N ASP A 122 10.02 2.56 -10.05
CA ASP A 122 8.57 2.59 -9.84
C ASP A 122 8.16 1.77 -8.61
N PRO A 123 7.50 2.36 -7.60
CA PRO A 123 7.17 1.67 -6.35
C PRO A 123 6.13 0.56 -6.52
N GLU A 124 5.19 0.73 -7.46
CA GLU A 124 4.18 -0.28 -7.77
C GLU A 124 4.83 -1.50 -8.46
N ALA A 125 5.77 -1.24 -9.38
CA ALA A 125 6.52 -2.29 -10.04
C ALA A 125 7.44 -3.04 -9.07
N GLN A 126 8.14 -2.32 -8.19
CA GLN A 126 8.98 -2.92 -7.15
C GLN A 126 8.16 -3.81 -6.21
N TYR A 127 7.00 -3.34 -5.76
CA TYR A 127 6.11 -4.12 -4.93
C TYR A 127 5.58 -5.36 -5.68
N ALA A 128 5.10 -5.19 -6.91
CA ALA A 128 4.56 -6.28 -7.72
C ALA A 128 5.63 -7.35 -8.02
N LEU A 129 6.84 -6.93 -8.39
CA LEU A 129 7.97 -7.84 -8.65
C LEU A 129 8.39 -8.58 -7.37
N GLY A 130 8.47 -7.88 -6.24
CA GLY A 130 8.76 -8.50 -4.95
C GLY A 130 7.73 -9.55 -4.54
N CYS A 131 6.44 -9.29 -4.78
CA CYS A 131 5.38 -10.27 -4.54
C CYS A 131 5.49 -11.49 -5.47
N GLN A 132 5.75 -11.28 -6.76
CA GLN A 132 5.90 -12.39 -7.71
C GLN A 132 7.09 -13.30 -7.37
N LEU A 133 8.24 -12.73 -7.07
CA LEU A 133 9.43 -13.49 -6.70
C LEU A 133 9.22 -14.35 -5.44
N ARG A 134 8.33 -13.96 -4.54
CA ARG A 134 7.96 -14.79 -3.37
C ARG A 134 7.04 -15.94 -3.72
N ILE A 135 6.20 -15.80 -4.73
CA ILE A 135 5.20 -16.82 -5.09
C ILE A 135 5.82 -17.88 -6.02
N GLU A 136 6.72 -17.47 -6.90
CA GLU A 136 7.20 -18.32 -8.00
C GLU A 136 8.33 -19.28 -7.60
N ASN A 137 8.92 -19.16 -6.40
CA ASN A 137 10.12 -19.92 -6.10
C ASN A 137 10.19 -20.46 -4.66
N ASP A 138 10.41 -21.76 -4.57
CA ASP A 138 10.87 -22.46 -3.37
C ASP A 138 12.39 -22.30 -3.10
N TYR A 139 13.09 -21.43 -3.82
CA TYR A 139 14.54 -21.25 -3.71
C TYR A 139 14.92 -20.00 -2.91
N VAL A 140 15.85 -20.15 -1.98
CA VAL A 140 16.36 -19.12 -1.06
C VAL A 140 16.89 -17.85 -1.77
N GLN A 141 17.39 -17.96 -2.98
CA GLN A 141 17.92 -16.80 -3.72
C GLN A 141 16.83 -15.84 -4.20
N SER A 142 15.64 -16.32 -4.50
CA SER A 142 14.53 -15.48 -4.92
C SER A 142 13.94 -14.69 -3.77
N ASP A 143 13.96 -15.22 -2.55
CA ASP A 143 13.54 -14.49 -1.36
C ASP A 143 14.42 -13.27 -1.11
N GLN A 144 15.74 -13.38 -1.31
CA GLN A 144 16.64 -12.22 -1.18
C GLN A 144 16.34 -11.13 -2.21
N GLN A 145 16.06 -11.50 -3.45
CA GLN A 145 15.67 -10.55 -4.49
C GLN A 145 14.29 -9.96 -4.22
N ALA A 146 13.34 -10.76 -3.78
CA ALA A 146 12.01 -10.30 -3.40
C ALA A 146 12.08 -9.25 -2.28
N PHE A 147 12.84 -9.54 -1.21
CA PHE A 147 13.04 -8.58 -0.12
C PHE A 147 13.74 -7.30 -0.58
N TYR A 148 14.72 -7.38 -1.48
CA TYR A 148 15.39 -6.21 -2.03
C TYR A 148 14.41 -5.25 -2.71
N TYR A 149 13.49 -5.75 -3.56
CA TYR A 149 12.50 -4.90 -4.22
C TYR A 149 11.40 -4.43 -3.25
N LEU A 150 10.97 -5.28 -2.31
CA LEU A 150 10.03 -4.86 -1.28
C LEU A 150 10.59 -3.76 -0.37
N GLU A 151 11.87 -3.83 0.01
CA GLU A 151 12.56 -2.77 0.76
C GLU A 151 12.58 -1.46 0.00
N LYS A 152 12.91 -1.47 -1.29
CA LYS A 152 12.86 -0.27 -2.14
C LYS A 152 11.45 0.34 -2.21
N ALA A 153 10.42 -0.50 -2.28
CA ALA A 153 9.04 -0.04 -2.25
C ALA A 153 8.66 0.55 -0.88
N VAL A 154 9.14 -0.05 0.22
CA VAL A 154 8.96 0.48 1.59
C VAL A 154 9.65 1.83 1.76
N ASP A 155 10.86 2.02 1.23
CA ASP A 155 11.58 3.31 1.24
C ASP A 155 10.75 4.43 0.60
N GLN A 156 9.95 4.07 -0.41
CA GLN A 156 9.02 4.98 -1.07
C GLN A 156 7.64 5.04 -0.38
N LEU A 157 7.50 4.41 0.78
CA LEU A 157 6.26 4.32 1.55
C LEU A 157 5.10 3.71 0.75
N HIS A 158 5.38 2.68 -0.06
CA HIS A 158 4.34 1.96 -0.78
C HIS A 158 3.43 1.21 0.20
N PRO A 159 2.10 1.42 0.16
CA PRO A 159 1.19 0.92 1.20
C PRO A 159 1.13 -0.60 1.28
N GLY A 160 1.17 -1.31 0.14
CA GLY A 160 1.19 -2.76 0.10
C GLY A 160 2.49 -3.34 0.65
N ALA A 161 3.64 -2.74 0.34
CA ALA A 161 4.93 -3.18 0.86
C ALA A 161 5.05 -2.96 2.37
N LEU A 162 4.57 -1.82 2.87
CA LEU A 162 4.47 -1.54 4.31
C LEU A 162 3.56 -2.56 5.02
N TYR A 163 2.41 -2.91 4.42
CA TYR A 163 1.53 -3.92 4.99
C TYR A 163 2.22 -5.29 5.08
N LEU A 164 2.91 -5.74 4.03
CA LEU A 164 3.67 -7.00 4.06
C LEU A 164 4.78 -6.98 5.11
N LEU A 165 5.54 -5.89 5.19
CA LEU A 165 6.59 -5.73 6.20
C LEU A 165 6.01 -5.75 7.62
N GLY A 166 4.88 -5.09 7.84
CA GLY A 166 4.15 -5.15 9.11
C GLY A 166 3.70 -6.56 9.48
N ALA A 167 3.22 -7.35 8.52
CA ALA A 167 2.86 -8.75 8.73
C ALA A 167 4.07 -9.60 9.11
N VAL A 168 5.21 -9.40 8.44
CA VAL A 168 6.48 -10.10 8.76
C VAL A 168 6.95 -9.78 10.18
N TYR A 169 6.89 -8.53 10.63
CA TYR A 169 7.21 -8.17 12.02
C TYR A 169 6.22 -8.75 13.03
N LEU A 170 4.95 -8.84 12.66
CA LEU A 170 3.91 -9.37 13.55
C LEU A 170 4.04 -10.88 13.75
N THR A 171 4.35 -11.63 12.70
CA THR A 171 4.52 -13.09 12.75
C THR A 171 5.89 -13.48 13.28
N GLY A 172 6.92 -12.71 13.02
CA GLY A 172 8.32 -13.04 13.29
C GLY A 172 8.90 -13.96 12.22
N ASP A 173 8.28 -14.01 11.03
CA ASP A 173 8.77 -14.79 9.90
C ASP A 173 10.04 -14.12 9.32
N CYS A 174 11.12 -14.88 9.19
CA CYS A 174 12.44 -14.41 8.75
C CYS A 174 13.12 -13.31 9.62
N VAL A 175 12.41 -12.72 10.57
CA VAL A 175 12.91 -11.67 11.47
C VAL A 175 12.39 -11.88 12.90
N LYS A 176 13.06 -11.27 13.88
CA LYS A 176 12.52 -11.28 15.24
C LYS A 176 11.19 -10.53 15.29
N LYS A 177 10.20 -11.17 15.91
CA LYS A 177 8.88 -10.57 16.16
C LYS A 177 9.02 -9.21 16.87
N ASP A 178 8.46 -8.15 16.27
CA ASP A 178 8.45 -6.80 16.81
C ASP A 178 7.10 -6.14 16.53
N ILE A 179 6.27 -6.12 17.57
CA ILE A 179 4.91 -5.57 17.48
C ILE A 179 4.93 -4.06 17.29
N ALA A 180 5.92 -3.34 17.85
CA ALA A 180 6.03 -1.89 17.70
C ALA A 180 6.33 -1.50 16.25
N SER A 181 7.27 -2.19 15.60
CA SER A 181 7.56 -2.01 14.17
C SER A 181 6.38 -2.42 13.29
N ALA A 182 5.67 -3.50 13.63
CA ALA A 182 4.46 -3.89 12.93
C ALA A 182 3.37 -2.82 13.00
N LEU A 183 3.11 -2.25 14.19
CA LEU A 183 2.16 -1.14 14.37
C LEU A 183 2.55 0.08 13.54
N TRP A 184 3.83 0.46 13.54
CA TRP A 184 4.31 1.57 12.74
C TRP A 184 4.03 1.35 11.24
N CYS A 185 4.35 0.17 10.72
CA CYS A 185 4.12 -0.20 9.32
C CYS A 185 2.63 -0.16 8.98
N PHE A 186 1.76 -0.77 9.79
CA PHE A 186 0.31 -0.77 9.56
C PHE A 186 -0.29 0.62 9.66
N HIS A 187 0.16 1.44 10.62
CA HIS A 187 -0.26 2.82 10.73
C HIS A 187 0.06 3.59 9.44
N ARG A 188 1.31 3.53 8.97
CA ARG A 188 1.74 4.21 7.75
C ARG A 188 1.00 3.74 6.50
N ALA A 189 0.79 2.43 6.37
CA ALA A 189 0.01 1.87 5.28
C ALA A 189 -1.45 2.33 5.33
N SER A 190 -2.06 2.37 6.52
CA SER A 190 -3.44 2.85 6.72
C SER A 190 -3.61 4.33 6.37
N GLU A 191 -2.64 5.19 6.69
CA GLU A 191 -2.63 6.60 6.29
C GLU A 191 -2.63 6.79 4.76
N LYS A 192 -2.10 5.80 4.04
CA LYS A 192 -2.12 5.73 2.57
C LYS A 192 -3.37 5.06 2.00
N GLY A 193 -4.33 4.71 2.85
CA GLY A 193 -5.60 4.10 2.45
C GLY A 193 -5.57 2.59 2.28
N HIS A 194 -4.53 1.88 2.74
CA HIS A 194 -4.49 0.42 2.65
C HIS A 194 -5.45 -0.22 3.65
N ALA A 195 -6.57 -0.75 3.16
CA ALA A 195 -7.65 -1.28 3.99
C ALA A 195 -7.23 -2.44 4.89
N GLY A 196 -6.45 -3.40 4.37
CA GLY A 196 -5.94 -4.52 5.16
C GLY A 196 -5.04 -4.06 6.32
N ALA A 197 -4.23 -3.02 6.10
CA ALA A 197 -3.40 -2.44 7.15
C ALA A 197 -4.24 -1.69 8.20
N ALA A 198 -5.30 -1.02 7.79
CA ALA A 198 -6.23 -0.36 8.69
C ALA A 198 -6.91 -1.38 9.64
N ILE A 199 -7.34 -2.52 9.09
CA ILE A 199 -7.92 -3.63 9.88
C ILE A 199 -6.87 -4.21 10.84
N ALA A 200 -5.66 -4.50 10.35
CA ALA A 200 -4.59 -5.07 11.17
C ALA A 200 -4.22 -4.12 12.33
N TYR A 201 -4.07 -2.82 12.04
CA TYR A 201 -3.78 -1.81 13.05
C TYR A 201 -4.90 -1.71 14.09
N GLY A 202 -6.16 -1.58 13.67
CA GLY A 202 -7.31 -1.51 14.57
C GLY A 202 -7.46 -2.76 15.45
N SER A 203 -7.24 -3.95 14.87
CA SER A 203 -7.31 -5.20 15.62
C SER A 203 -6.21 -5.34 16.70
N LEU A 204 -5.01 -4.79 16.45
CA LEU A 204 -3.93 -4.76 17.44
C LEU A 204 -4.24 -3.79 18.58
N LEU A 205 -4.84 -2.63 18.28
CA LEU A 205 -5.29 -1.68 19.31
C LEU A 205 -6.32 -2.30 20.24
N LEU A 206 -7.30 -3.03 19.71
CA LEU A 206 -8.31 -3.73 20.53
C LEU A 206 -7.74 -4.87 21.36
N LYS A 207 -6.58 -5.42 20.99
CA LYS A 207 -5.84 -6.39 21.81
C LYS A 207 -5.02 -5.75 22.94
N GLY A 208 -5.14 -4.45 23.16
CA GLY A 208 -4.43 -3.72 24.19
C GLY A 208 -2.94 -3.51 23.89
N VAL A 209 -2.54 -3.54 22.62
CA VAL A 209 -1.16 -3.23 22.26
C VAL A 209 -0.91 -1.74 22.43
N GLU A 210 0.09 -1.40 23.23
CA GLU A 210 0.45 0.01 23.48
C GLU A 210 0.94 0.69 22.21
N ILE A 211 0.45 1.90 21.98
CA ILE A 211 0.88 2.72 20.83
C ILE A 211 2.24 3.33 21.16
N PRO A 212 3.29 3.06 20.37
CA PRO A 212 4.59 3.67 20.59
C PRO A 212 4.52 5.20 20.58
N GLU A 213 5.21 5.86 21.50
CA GLU A 213 5.25 7.33 21.58
C GLU A 213 5.66 8.01 20.25
N SER A 214 6.46 7.34 19.44
CA SER A 214 6.84 7.81 18.11
C SER A 214 5.63 8.02 17.17
N LEU A 215 4.57 7.24 17.33
CA LEU A 215 3.33 7.38 16.56
C LEU A 215 2.44 8.50 17.12
N THR A 216 2.37 8.65 18.44
CA THR A 216 1.56 9.69 19.09
C THR A 216 2.06 11.10 18.80
N LYS A 217 3.38 11.30 18.77
CA LYS A 217 4.01 12.60 18.49
C LYS A 217 3.79 13.11 17.05
N PHE A 218 3.56 12.22 16.08
CA PHE A 218 3.31 12.60 14.69
C PHE A 218 1.85 12.98 14.41
N SER A 219 0.90 12.38 15.10
CA SER A 219 -0.53 12.68 14.99
C SER A 219 -0.85 14.13 15.36
N VAL A 220 -0.18 14.67 16.38
CA VAL A 220 -0.41 16.04 16.89
C VAL A 220 0.07 17.14 15.93
N LYS A 221 1.01 16.87 15.02
CA LYS A 221 1.59 17.91 14.14
C LYS A 221 0.79 18.24 12.89
N ARG A 222 -0.20 17.46 12.49
CA ARG A 222 -0.97 17.65 11.25
C ARG A 222 -2.28 18.41 11.36
N GLY A 223 -2.78 18.65 12.56
CA GLY A 223 -3.98 19.47 12.77
C GLY A 223 -3.65 20.96 12.69
N SER A 224 -3.86 21.60 11.53
CA SER A 224 -3.70 23.06 11.35
C SER A 224 -4.59 23.90 12.25
N ALA A 225 -5.56 23.32 12.92
CA ALA A 225 -6.43 23.97 13.91
C ALA A 225 -5.82 24.13 15.32
N ALA A 226 -4.77 23.35 15.64
CA ALA A 226 -4.14 23.36 16.96
C ALA A 226 -3.20 24.57 17.21
N ARG A 227 -3.03 25.47 16.22
CA ARG A 227 -2.13 26.64 16.36
C ARG A 227 -2.67 27.78 17.21
N LYS A 228 -3.92 27.73 17.70
CA LYS A 228 -4.56 28.84 18.43
C LYS A 228 -4.96 28.57 19.86
N LEU A 229 -4.79 27.37 20.41
CA LEU A 229 -5.02 27.15 21.85
C LEU A 229 -3.69 26.97 22.56
N GLY A 230 -3.44 27.93 23.49
CA GLY A 230 -2.23 27.99 24.29
C GLY A 230 -2.06 26.77 25.19
N LYS A 231 -0.80 26.39 25.34
CA LYS A 231 -0.18 25.69 26.47
C LYS A 231 -1.16 25.02 27.49
N SER A 232 -1.67 23.85 27.15
CA SER A 232 -1.95 22.83 28.15
C SER A 232 -1.24 21.56 27.72
N LYS A 233 -0.26 21.14 28.53
CA LYS A 233 0.40 19.83 28.46
C LYS A 233 -0.55 18.77 29.00
N GLU A 234 -1.70 18.60 28.42
CA GLU A 234 -2.48 17.38 28.57
C GLU A 234 -2.15 16.47 27.40
N SER A 235 -1.45 15.38 27.69
CA SER A 235 -1.41 14.23 26.82
C SER A 235 -2.87 13.79 26.66
N ILE A 236 -3.48 14.15 25.53
CA ILE A 236 -4.81 13.64 25.18
C ILE A 236 -4.64 12.13 25.15
N ALA A 237 -5.20 11.46 26.17
CA ALA A 237 -5.24 10.00 26.23
C ALA A 237 -6.02 9.54 24.99
N ILE A 238 -5.30 9.04 23.99
CA ILE A 238 -5.91 8.51 22.77
C ILE A 238 -6.67 7.26 23.19
N ASN A 239 -8.01 7.30 23.08
CA ASN A 239 -8.83 6.12 23.32
C ASN A 239 -8.53 5.09 22.21
N PRO A 240 -7.96 3.92 22.54
CA PRO A 240 -7.59 2.91 21.54
C PRO A 240 -8.80 2.39 20.76
N VAL A 241 -9.97 2.33 21.39
CA VAL A 241 -11.22 1.86 20.78
C VAL A 241 -11.70 2.85 19.71
N GLU A 242 -11.66 4.14 20.02
CA GLU A 242 -12.07 5.18 19.07
C GLU A 242 -11.12 5.23 17.85
N LEU A 243 -9.82 5.10 18.09
CA LEU A 243 -8.84 5.02 17.04
C LEU A 243 -9.01 3.75 16.18
N ALA A 244 -9.32 2.61 16.80
CA ALA A 244 -9.62 1.38 16.07
C ALA A 244 -10.88 1.55 15.21
N ARG A 245 -11.93 2.20 15.74
CA ARG A 245 -13.15 2.54 15.00
C ARG A 245 -12.85 3.37 13.75
N GLU A 246 -12.05 4.42 13.88
CA GLU A 246 -11.61 5.24 12.74
C GLU A 246 -10.93 4.40 11.65
N LYS A 247 -10.05 3.49 12.04
CA LYS A 247 -9.35 2.61 11.09
C LYS A 247 -10.29 1.61 10.40
N PHE A 248 -11.25 1.03 11.13
CA PHE A 248 -12.25 0.16 10.52
C PHE A 248 -13.18 0.92 9.56
N GLN A 249 -13.49 2.19 9.84
CA GLN A 249 -14.22 3.06 8.92
C GLN A 249 -13.43 3.30 7.61
N ILE A 250 -12.11 3.47 7.68
CA ILE A 250 -11.25 3.58 6.48
C ILE A 250 -11.38 2.32 5.63
N ALA A 251 -11.30 1.14 6.25
CA ALA A 251 -11.43 -0.13 5.55
C ALA A 251 -12.84 -0.33 4.96
N ALA A 252 -13.89 0.01 5.69
CA ALA A 252 -15.26 -0.06 5.24
C ALA A 252 -15.53 0.88 4.06
N LYS A 253 -15.04 2.12 4.11
CA LYS A 253 -15.12 3.09 2.99
C LYS A 253 -14.39 2.61 1.74
N ALA A 254 -13.34 1.80 1.90
CA ALA A 254 -12.64 1.15 0.80
C ALA A 254 -13.37 -0.10 0.26
N GLY A 255 -14.56 -0.43 0.79
CA GLY A 255 -15.37 -1.58 0.35
C GLY A 255 -14.95 -2.92 0.95
N TYR A 256 -14.12 -2.95 1.99
CA TYR A 256 -13.70 -4.19 2.62
C TYR A 256 -14.74 -4.67 3.64
N ASP A 257 -15.30 -5.85 3.40
CA ASP A 257 -16.32 -6.49 4.24
C ASP A 257 -15.89 -6.66 5.72
N LEU A 258 -14.62 -7.01 5.94
CA LEU A 258 -14.05 -7.10 7.28
C LEU A 258 -14.12 -5.77 8.06
N GLY A 259 -14.05 -4.63 7.39
CA GLY A 259 -14.22 -3.33 8.02
C GLY A 259 -15.62 -3.16 8.63
N PHE A 260 -16.66 -3.52 7.88
CA PHE A 260 -18.06 -3.49 8.37
C PHE A 260 -18.28 -4.49 9.52
N ARG A 261 -17.73 -5.70 9.43
CA ARG A 261 -17.85 -6.72 10.49
C ARG A 261 -17.20 -6.27 11.79
N TRP A 262 -16.03 -5.64 11.73
CA TRP A 262 -15.39 -5.10 12.93
C TRP A 262 -16.15 -3.93 13.53
N LEU A 263 -16.73 -3.04 12.73
CA LEU A 263 -17.59 -1.95 13.22
C LEU A 263 -18.82 -2.49 13.91
N ALA A 264 -19.53 -3.44 13.29
CA ALA A 264 -20.70 -4.08 13.89
C ALA A 264 -20.37 -4.75 15.23
N ARG A 265 -19.24 -5.45 15.32
CA ARG A 265 -18.78 -6.07 16.56
C ARG A 265 -18.48 -5.04 17.67
N LEU A 266 -17.88 -3.90 17.33
CA LEU A 266 -17.66 -2.83 18.31
C LEU A 266 -18.98 -2.25 18.83
N GLU A 267 -19.94 -2.02 17.95
CA GLU A 267 -21.28 -1.52 18.34
C GLU A 267 -22.03 -2.52 19.24
N GLU A 268 -21.88 -3.81 18.97
CA GLU A 268 -22.49 -4.87 19.77
C GLU A 268 -21.87 -4.94 21.18
N GLU A 269 -20.55 -4.87 21.28
CA GLU A 269 -19.85 -4.83 22.58
C GLU A 269 -20.20 -3.57 23.40
N GLU A 270 -20.30 -2.41 22.77
CA GLU A 270 -20.74 -1.18 23.43
C GLU A 270 -22.18 -1.28 23.97
N LYS A 271 -23.10 -1.83 23.18
CA LYS A 271 -24.48 -2.07 23.64
C LYS A 271 -24.52 -3.03 24.82
N ARG A 272 -23.70 -4.08 24.80
CA ARG A 272 -23.61 -5.04 25.91
C ARG A 272 -23.15 -4.37 27.21
N LEU A 273 -22.07 -3.57 27.14
CA LEU A 273 -21.57 -2.84 28.30
C LEU A 273 -22.60 -1.87 28.90
N LEU A 274 -23.32 -1.13 28.04
CA LEU A 274 -24.36 -0.22 28.47
C LEU A 274 -25.55 -0.96 29.16
N THR A 275 -25.87 -2.17 28.71
CA THR A 275 -26.93 -2.97 29.34
C THR A 275 -26.49 -3.56 30.67
N GLU A 276 -25.23 -3.91 30.83
CA GLU A 276 -24.64 -4.38 32.10
C GLU A 276 -24.62 -3.25 33.15
N GLU A 277 -24.20 -2.02 32.79
CA GLU A 277 -24.19 -0.86 33.64
C GLU A 277 -25.60 -0.41 34.10
N CYS A 278 -26.64 -0.63 33.29
CA CYS A 278 -28.01 -0.33 33.64
C CYS A 278 -28.68 -1.39 34.54
N SER A 279 -28.03 -2.55 34.72
CA SER A 279 -28.57 -3.66 35.55
C SER A 279 -27.97 -3.75 36.95
N GLU A 280 -26.96 -2.93 37.27
CA GLU A 280 -26.42 -2.70 38.62
C GLU A 280 -27.10 -1.47 39.29
#